data_f1756cf38a3f1b37b4d64e38ad04857d
#
_entry.id   f1756cf38a3f1b37b4d64e38ad04857d
#
_cell.length_a   1.000
_cell.length_b   1.000
_cell.length_c   1.000
_cell.angle_alpha   90.00
_cell.angle_beta   90.00
_cell.angle_gamma   90.00
#
_symmetry.space_group_name_H-M   'P 1'
#
loop_
_entity.id
_entity.type
_entity.pdbx_description
1 polymer ?
#
loop_
_entity_poly.entity_id
_entity_poly.type
_entity_poly.pdbx_seq_one_letter_code
_entity_poly.pdbx_strand_id
1 'polypeptide(L)'
;MSQSSIQRLFNQYLKSAPTVAIRSKEKVHLLIDGSYFANGLCLILYYDYDIRYVQLYRETNQEKYKEIKEDLENLKKLGVDVYSVTCDGHKAILKAVRKAFPEVIIQRCLVHIKRQTRNYLSTQPKTIQARELLRLSQRITMIKTIEQSAYWLVEFKIWYDKNMLFINEQSYKEETKRHWYTHSKLHAACSLIINAIPDMF
;
A
#
# COMPACT_ATOMS: atom_id res chain seq x y z
N MET A 1 0.08 28.88 4.43
CA MET A 1 -1.16 29.24 5.20
C MET A 1 -0.82 29.32 6.67
N SER A 2 -1.29 30.34 7.39
CA SER A 2 -1.11 30.41 8.85
C SER A 2 -2.04 29.41 9.55
N GLN A 3 -1.66 28.96 10.76
CA GLN A 3 -2.45 28.05 11.58
C GLN A 3 -3.89 28.57 11.83
N SER A 4 -4.05 29.89 11.98
CA SER A 4 -5.34 30.57 12.12
C SER A 4 -6.21 30.52 10.85
N SER A 5 -5.61 30.49 9.65
CA SER A 5 -6.34 30.34 8.39
C SER A 5 -6.89 28.93 8.21
N ILE A 6 -6.11 27.91 8.58
CA ILE A 6 -6.53 26.51 8.55
C ILE A 6 -7.66 26.28 9.54
N GLN A 7 -7.56 26.81 10.76
CA GLN A 7 -8.59 26.67 11.79
C GLN A 7 -9.90 27.37 11.41
N ARG A 8 -9.82 28.50 10.72
CA ARG A 8 -11.00 29.21 10.20
C ARG A 8 -11.70 28.43 9.10
N LEU A 9 -10.93 27.85 8.19
CA LEU A 9 -11.45 26.98 7.13
C LEU A 9 -12.13 25.74 7.72
N PHE A 10 -11.50 25.07 8.70
CA PHE A 10 -12.05 23.92 9.40
C PHE A 10 -13.38 24.27 10.11
N ASN A 11 -13.43 25.36 10.85
CA ASN A 11 -14.64 25.82 11.52
C ASN A 11 -15.76 26.23 10.55
N GLN A 12 -15.42 26.67 9.35
CA GLN A 12 -16.39 26.97 8.30
C GLN A 12 -17.02 25.69 7.75
N TYR A 13 -16.22 24.64 7.51
CA TYR A 13 -16.72 23.32 7.10
C TYR A 13 -17.55 22.62 8.17
N LEU A 14 -17.20 22.74 9.45
CA LEU A 14 -17.95 22.14 10.56
C LEU A 14 -19.33 22.77 10.80
N LYS A 15 -19.58 23.98 10.26
CA LYS A 15 -20.88 24.65 10.36
C LYS A 15 -21.90 24.20 9.33
N SER A 16 -21.47 23.54 8.25
CA SER A 16 -22.35 22.96 7.24
C SER A 16 -22.39 21.46 7.44
N ALA A 17 -23.57 20.87 7.66
CA ALA A 17 -23.70 19.43 7.65
C ALA A 17 -23.20 18.90 6.28
N PRO A 18 -22.35 17.85 6.26
CA PRO A 18 -21.90 17.29 5.00
C PRO A 18 -23.12 16.78 4.23
N THR A 19 -23.36 17.36 3.06
CA THR A 19 -24.30 16.79 2.11
C THR A 19 -23.70 15.51 1.59
N VAL A 20 -24.23 14.37 2.03
CA VAL A 20 -23.85 13.05 1.50
C VAL A 20 -24.46 12.95 0.09
N ALA A 21 -23.79 13.53 -0.88
CA ALA A 21 -24.10 13.29 -2.28
C ALA A 21 -23.19 12.15 -2.75
N ILE A 22 -23.77 10.95 -2.87
CA ILE A 22 -23.11 9.86 -3.58
C ILE A 22 -23.02 10.29 -5.04
N ARG A 23 -21.82 10.63 -5.47
CA ARG A 23 -21.51 10.91 -6.86
C ARG A 23 -20.85 9.66 -7.41
N SER A 24 -21.59 8.76 -8.04
CA SER A 24 -21.01 7.63 -8.75
C SER A 24 -20.84 7.94 -10.23
N LYS A 25 -19.67 7.68 -10.79
CA LYS A 25 -19.50 7.35 -12.20
C LYS A 25 -19.85 5.87 -12.40
N GLU A 26 -20.05 5.47 -13.66
CA GLU A 26 -20.33 4.08 -14.02
C GLU A 26 -19.27 3.08 -13.53
N LYS A 27 -18.02 3.52 -13.32
CA LYS A 27 -16.92 2.70 -12.81
C LYS A 27 -16.00 3.54 -11.93
N VAL A 28 -15.76 3.09 -10.71
CA VAL A 28 -14.98 3.80 -9.70
C VAL A 28 -13.60 3.18 -9.53
N HIS A 29 -12.55 4.00 -9.57
CA HIS A 29 -11.19 3.64 -9.16
C HIS A 29 -11.00 4.06 -7.69
N LEU A 30 -11.10 3.09 -6.77
CA LEU A 30 -11.08 3.34 -5.35
C LEU A 30 -9.64 3.29 -4.80
N LEU A 31 -9.23 4.32 -4.07
CA LEU A 31 -8.00 4.30 -3.28
C LEU A 31 -8.35 4.05 -1.82
N ILE A 32 -7.70 3.06 -1.21
CA ILE A 32 -7.87 2.75 0.22
C ILE A 32 -6.54 2.93 0.92
N ASP A 33 -6.50 3.82 1.91
CA ASP A 33 -5.32 4.10 2.70
C ASP A 33 -5.67 4.32 4.17
N GLY A 34 -4.87 3.73 5.07
CA GLY A 34 -4.98 3.91 6.50
C GLY A 34 -3.88 4.84 7.02
N SER A 35 -4.27 5.89 7.72
CA SER A 35 -3.34 6.82 8.36
C SER A 35 -3.40 6.69 9.87
N TYR A 36 -2.24 6.46 10.50
CA TYR A 36 -2.11 6.33 11.94
C TYR A 36 -1.68 7.65 12.57
N PHE A 37 -2.40 8.04 13.60
CA PHE A 37 -2.16 9.27 14.37
C PHE A 37 -1.67 8.94 15.78
N ALA A 38 -1.21 9.97 16.50
CA ALA A 38 -0.94 9.85 17.92
C ALA A 38 -2.18 9.35 18.68
N ASN A 39 -1.98 8.69 19.81
CA ASN A 39 -3.05 8.11 20.66
C ASN A 39 -3.76 6.87 20.08
N GLY A 40 -3.16 6.20 19.09
CA GLY A 40 -3.69 4.95 18.53
C GLY A 40 -4.92 5.12 17.64
N LEU A 41 -5.19 6.33 17.18
CA LEU A 41 -6.22 6.58 16.17
C LEU A 41 -5.72 6.16 14.79
N CYS A 42 -6.53 5.38 14.08
CA CYS A 42 -6.35 5.04 12.67
C CYS A 42 -7.54 5.59 11.87
N LEU A 43 -7.27 6.37 10.83
CA LEU A 43 -8.27 6.86 9.90
C LEU A 43 -8.11 6.12 8.57
N ILE A 44 -9.12 5.34 8.18
CA ILE A 44 -9.19 4.65 6.90
C ILE A 44 -10.01 5.49 5.94
N LEU A 45 -9.46 5.81 4.79
CA LEU A 45 -10.12 6.58 3.75
C LEU A 45 -10.42 5.71 2.53
N TYR A 46 -11.63 5.88 1.99
CA TYR A 46 -12.09 5.28 0.74
C TYR A 46 -12.30 6.42 -0.26
N TYR A 47 -11.30 6.67 -1.08
CA TYR A 47 -11.23 7.81 -1.98
C TYR A 47 -11.48 7.39 -3.42
N ASP A 48 -12.44 8.04 -4.06
CA ASP A 48 -12.72 7.90 -5.48
C ASP A 48 -11.76 8.78 -6.27
N TYR A 49 -10.88 8.16 -7.04
CA TYR A 49 -9.86 8.84 -7.81
C TYR A 49 -10.44 9.67 -8.97
N ASP A 50 -11.51 9.19 -9.60
CA ASP A 50 -12.07 9.80 -10.80
C ASP A 50 -12.74 11.14 -10.51
N ILE A 51 -13.49 11.20 -9.44
CA ILE A 51 -14.20 12.42 -9.02
C ILE A 51 -13.50 13.18 -7.90
N ARG A 52 -12.34 12.67 -7.43
CA ARG A 52 -11.52 13.23 -6.36
C ARG A 52 -12.30 13.47 -5.07
N TYR A 53 -13.04 12.46 -4.64
CA TYR A 53 -13.95 12.55 -3.51
C TYR A 53 -13.74 11.40 -2.52
N VAL A 54 -13.82 11.70 -1.21
CA VAL A 54 -13.82 10.67 -0.16
C VAL A 54 -15.24 10.13 -0.05
N GLN A 55 -15.49 8.93 -0.55
CA GLN A 55 -16.80 8.28 -0.53
C GLN A 55 -17.19 7.85 0.89
N LEU A 56 -16.21 7.40 1.67
CA LEU A 56 -16.38 6.95 3.05
C LEU A 56 -15.08 7.14 3.82
N TYR A 57 -15.17 7.33 5.10
CA TYR A 57 -14.05 7.22 6.03
C TYR A 57 -14.46 6.45 7.28
N ARG A 58 -13.48 5.83 7.93
CA ARG A 58 -13.67 5.14 9.21
C ARG A 58 -12.60 5.56 10.20
N GLU A 59 -13.06 5.93 11.40
CA GLU A 59 -12.19 6.07 12.57
C GLU A 59 -12.13 4.72 13.32
N THR A 60 -10.95 4.23 13.57
CA THR A 60 -10.68 2.98 14.27
C THR A 60 -9.33 3.04 14.96
N ASN A 61 -8.94 2.01 15.68
CA ASN A 61 -7.59 1.91 16.27
C ASN A 61 -6.61 1.13 15.40
N GLN A 62 -7.09 0.38 14.40
CA GLN A 62 -6.28 -0.38 13.47
C GLN A 62 -7.09 -0.85 12.26
N GLU A 63 -6.43 -1.20 11.18
CA GLU A 63 -7.04 -1.76 9.97
C GLU A 63 -7.52 -3.20 10.21
N LYS A 64 -8.81 -3.36 10.52
CA LYS A 64 -9.44 -4.67 10.78
C LYS A 64 -10.23 -5.16 9.58
N TYR A 65 -10.02 -6.42 9.21
CA TYR A 65 -10.74 -7.07 8.11
C TYR A 65 -12.27 -6.90 8.17
N LYS A 66 -12.87 -7.10 9.37
CA LYS A 66 -14.33 -7.05 9.53
C LYS A 66 -14.89 -5.65 9.24
N GLU A 67 -14.22 -4.63 9.77
CA GLU A 67 -14.62 -3.22 9.62
C GLU A 67 -14.47 -2.76 8.17
N ILE A 68 -13.33 -3.08 7.53
CA ILE A 68 -13.09 -2.74 6.12
C ILE A 68 -14.07 -3.46 5.20
N LYS A 69 -14.37 -4.74 5.46
CA LYS A 69 -15.36 -5.50 4.69
C LYS A 69 -16.75 -4.86 4.79
N GLU A 70 -17.17 -4.48 5.99
CA GLU A 70 -18.44 -3.77 6.23
C GLU A 70 -18.53 -2.48 5.42
N ASP A 71 -17.47 -1.66 5.43
CA ASP A 71 -17.39 -0.42 4.68
C ASP A 71 -17.55 -0.65 3.16
N LEU A 72 -16.84 -1.64 2.62
CA LEU A 72 -16.91 -2.00 1.20
C LEU A 72 -18.28 -2.55 0.81
N GLU A 73 -18.92 -3.34 1.68
CA GLU A 73 -20.29 -3.83 1.48
C GLU A 73 -21.32 -2.68 1.54
N ASN A 74 -21.10 -1.68 2.38
CA ASN A 74 -21.93 -0.48 2.44
C ASN A 74 -21.79 0.36 1.16
N LEU A 75 -20.56 0.58 0.65
CA LEU A 75 -20.34 1.24 -0.63
C LEU A 75 -21.06 0.51 -1.77
N LYS A 76 -21.01 -0.82 -1.80
CA LYS A 76 -21.72 -1.64 -2.78
C LYS A 76 -23.27 -1.48 -2.68
N LYS A 77 -23.81 -1.49 -1.46
CA LYS A 77 -25.27 -1.26 -1.22
C LYS A 77 -25.71 0.12 -1.66
N LEU A 78 -24.83 1.12 -1.58
CA LEU A 78 -25.07 2.48 -2.03
C LEU A 78 -24.96 2.65 -3.56
N GLY A 79 -24.70 1.56 -4.29
CA GLY A 79 -24.62 1.57 -5.76
C GLY A 79 -23.26 2.00 -6.32
N VAL A 80 -22.21 2.01 -5.50
CA VAL A 80 -20.85 2.30 -5.97
C VAL A 80 -20.30 1.08 -6.69
N ASP A 81 -20.12 1.18 -8.01
CA ASP A 81 -19.53 0.12 -8.84
C ASP A 81 -18.00 0.28 -8.89
N VAL A 82 -17.32 -0.53 -8.09
CA VAL A 82 -15.84 -0.47 -7.97
C VAL A 82 -15.20 -1.33 -9.05
N TYR A 83 -14.49 -0.68 -9.97
CA TYR A 83 -13.74 -1.32 -11.05
C TYR A 83 -12.33 -1.72 -10.63
N SER A 84 -11.62 -0.85 -9.92
CA SER A 84 -10.29 -1.15 -9.41
C SER A 84 -10.07 -0.58 -8.02
N VAL A 85 -9.17 -1.21 -7.26
CA VAL A 85 -8.76 -0.76 -5.93
C VAL A 85 -7.24 -0.63 -5.88
N THR A 86 -6.74 0.55 -5.51
CA THR A 86 -5.34 0.73 -5.15
C THR A 86 -5.20 0.85 -3.63
N CYS A 87 -4.34 0.02 -3.03
CA CYS A 87 -4.09 0.04 -1.57
C CYS A 87 -2.62 -0.28 -1.24
N ASP A 88 -2.23 -0.07 0.02
CA ASP A 88 -0.86 -0.34 0.50
C ASP A 88 -0.51 -1.84 0.53
N GLY A 89 -1.51 -2.71 0.45
CA GLY A 89 -1.39 -4.16 0.50
C GLY A 89 -1.38 -4.74 1.91
N HIS A 90 -1.90 -4.02 2.89
CA HIS A 90 -2.20 -4.59 4.18
C HIS A 90 -3.13 -5.80 4.04
N LYS A 91 -2.81 -6.91 4.72
CA LYS A 91 -3.52 -8.19 4.53
C LYS A 91 -5.03 -8.11 4.80
N ALA A 92 -5.43 -7.28 5.78
CA ALA A 92 -6.85 -7.09 6.09
C ALA A 92 -7.59 -6.38 4.95
N ILE A 93 -6.97 -5.34 4.35
CA ILE A 93 -7.52 -4.61 3.21
C ILE A 93 -7.65 -5.54 2.00
N LEU A 94 -6.57 -6.20 1.60
CA LEU A 94 -6.58 -7.11 0.44
C LEU A 94 -7.64 -8.22 0.59
N LYS A 95 -7.73 -8.83 1.78
CA LYS A 95 -8.74 -9.86 2.06
C LYS A 95 -10.16 -9.31 1.99
N ALA A 96 -10.41 -8.11 2.50
CA ALA A 96 -11.71 -7.47 2.48
C ALA A 96 -12.13 -7.10 1.06
N VAL A 97 -11.23 -6.51 0.27
CA VAL A 97 -11.45 -6.14 -1.13
C VAL A 97 -11.80 -7.36 -1.97
N ARG A 98 -10.99 -8.43 -1.93
CA ARG A 98 -11.24 -9.67 -2.67
C ARG A 98 -12.57 -10.34 -2.28
N LYS A 99 -13.01 -10.17 -1.03
CA LYS A 99 -14.29 -10.72 -0.57
C LYS A 99 -15.48 -9.88 -0.98
N ALA A 100 -15.38 -8.56 -0.91
CA ALA A 100 -16.49 -7.65 -1.28
C ALA A 100 -16.65 -7.53 -2.80
N PHE A 101 -15.54 -7.52 -3.54
CA PHE A 101 -15.48 -7.34 -4.99
C PHE A 101 -14.57 -8.41 -5.62
N PRO A 102 -15.07 -9.63 -5.88
CA PRO A 102 -14.24 -10.74 -6.38
C PRO A 102 -13.56 -10.47 -7.73
N GLU A 103 -14.21 -9.70 -8.61
CA GLU A 103 -13.75 -9.40 -9.97
C GLU A 103 -12.95 -8.09 -10.09
N VAL A 104 -12.71 -7.41 -8.95
CA VAL A 104 -12.04 -6.12 -8.97
C VAL A 104 -10.55 -6.25 -9.32
N ILE A 105 -10.04 -5.32 -10.10
CA ILE A 105 -8.59 -5.20 -10.33
C ILE A 105 -7.96 -4.58 -9.09
N ILE A 106 -7.01 -5.29 -8.49
CA ILE A 106 -6.28 -4.79 -7.33
C ILE A 106 -4.90 -4.33 -7.77
N GLN A 107 -4.52 -3.12 -7.36
CA GLN A 107 -3.17 -2.60 -7.52
C GLN A 107 -2.55 -2.27 -6.17
N ARG A 108 -1.35 -2.79 -5.93
CA ARG A 108 -0.54 -2.39 -4.78
C ARG A 108 0.01 -0.99 -4.99
N CYS A 109 -0.12 -0.13 -4.01
CA CYS A 109 0.42 1.23 -4.09
C CYS A 109 1.94 1.22 -4.25
N LEU A 110 2.43 1.60 -5.43
CA LEU A 110 3.85 1.59 -5.77
C LEU A 110 4.66 2.55 -4.88
N VAL A 111 4.06 3.65 -4.44
CA VAL A 111 4.68 4.59 -3.51
C VAL A 111 4.94 3.94 -2.15
N HIS A 112 3.98 3.14 -1.65
CA HIS A 112 4.14 2.39 -0.40
C HIS A 112 5.23 1.33 -0.52
N ILE A 113 5.26 0.56 -1.61
CA ILE A 113 6.32 -0.43 -1.86
C ILE A 113 7.70 0.24 -1.86
N LYS A 114 7.87 1.33 -2.61
CA LYS A 114 9.11 2.11 -2.66
C LYS A 114 9.51 2.62 -1.27
N ARG A 115 8.58 3.21 -0.52
CA ARG A 115 8.82 3.75 0.82
C ARG A 115 9.21 2.66 1.81
N GLN A 116 8.49 1.54 1.83
CA GLN A 116 8.78 0.42 2.72
C GLN A 116 10.12 -0.27 2.38
N THR A 117 10.42 -0.45 1.10
CA THR A 117 11.73 -0.96 0.67
C THR A 117 12.87 -0.06 1.20
N ARG A 118 12.73 1.25 1.07
CA ARG A 118 13.71 2.21 1.62
C ARG A 118 13.80 2.12 3.16
N ASN A 119 12.68 1.92 3.86
CA ASN A 119 12.68 1.77 5.32
C ASN A 119 13.44 0.53 5.77
N TYR A 120 13.30 -0.60 5.06
CA TYR A 120 14.10 -1.80 5.33
C TYR A 120 15.59 -1.60 5.04
N LEU A 121 15.93 -1.01 3.89
CA LEU A 121 17.30 -0.93 3.39
C LEU A 121 18.07 0.30 3.90
N SER A 122 17.39 1.30 4.48
CA SER A 122 17.86 2.66 4.73
C SER A 122 18.12 3.48 3.45
N THR A 123 18.51 4.74 3.60
CA THR A 123 18.89 5.62 2.47
C THR A 123 20.30 5.36 1.97
N GLN A 124 21.15 4.75 2.81
CA GLN A 124 22.55 4.42 2.51
C GLN A 124 22.85 2.96 2.87
N PRO A 125 22.42 2.00 2.04
CA PRO A 125 22.65 0.59 2.30
C PRO A 125 24.15 0.25 2.27
N LYS A 126 24.59 -0.60 3.20
CA LYS A 126 26.01 -0.99 3.33
C LYS A 126 26.44 -1.99 2.24
N THR A 127 25.57 -2.93 1.86
CA THR A 127 25.90 -3.98 0.88
C THR A 127 25.57 -3.54 -0.55
N ILE A 128 26.30 -4.07 -1.53
CA ILE A 128 26.06 -3.80 -2.96
C ILE A 128 24.66 -4.26 -3.34
N GLN A 129 24.25 -5.44 -2.90
CA GLN A 129 22.95 -6.04 -3.17
C GLN A 129 21.80 -5.12 -2.68
N ALA A 130 21.92 -4.59 -1.47
CA ALA A 130 20.90 -3.69 -0.94
C ALA A 130 20.84 -2.34 -1.68
N ARG A 131 22.00 -1.83 -2.16
CA ARG A 131 22.05 -0.61 -2.98
C ARG A 131 21.38 -0.82 -4.35
N GLU A 132 21.62 -1.97 -4.98
CA GLU A 132 21.02 -2.35 -6.26
C GLU A 132 19.51 -2.48 -6.11
N LEU A 133 19.03 -3.20 -5.08
CA LEU A 133 17.59 -3.33 -4.80
C LEU A 133 16.92 -1.98 -4.53
N LEU A 134 17.59 -1.10 -3.78
CA LEU A 134 17.07 0.24 -3.54
C LEU A 134 16.90 1.02 -4.85
N ARG A 135 17.88 0.97 -5.77
CA ARG A 135 17.78 1.59 -7.10
C ARG A 135 16.63 1.03 -7.93
N LEU A 136 16.47 -0.30 -7.96
CA LEU A 136 15.35 -0.96 -8.63
C LEU A 136 14.02 -0.47 -8.05
N SER A 137 13.88 -0.43 -6.72
CA SER A 137 12.64 0.01 -6.06
C SER A 137 12.32 1.49 -6.31
N GLN A 138 13.32 2.35 -6.45
CA GLN A 138 13.11 3.77 -6.75
C GLN A 138 12.47 4.02 -8.11
N ARG A 139 12.69 3.12 -9.08
CA ARG A 139 12.18 3.23 -10.45
C ARG A 139 10.75 2.74 -10.60
N ILE A 140 10.20 1.98 -9.65
CA ILE A 140 8.85 1.41 -9.72
C ILE A 140 7.79 2.49 -10.00
N THR A 141 7.88 3.63 -9.34
CA THR A 141 6.90 4.73 -9.49
C THR A 141 7.03 5.51 -10.80
N MET A 142 8.04 5.20 -11.62
CA MET A 142 8.26 5.84 -12.93
C MET A 142 7.71 4.99 -14.07
N ILE A 143 7.28 3.78 -13.80
CA ILE A 143 6.72 2.84 -14.78
C ILE A 143 5.30 3.31 -15.14
N LYS A 144 5.06 3.45 -16.46
CA LYS A 144 3.78 3.95 -16.99
C LYS A 144 3.18 3.05 -18.08
N THR A 145 3.95 2.10 -18.63
CA THR A 145 3.49 1.20 -19.68
C THR A 145 3.74 -0.25 -19.33
N ILE A 146 3.01 -1.15 -19.99
CA ILE A 146 3.15 -2.60 -19.82
C ILE A 146 4.56 -3.06 -20.19
N GLU A 147 5.14 -2.50 -21.26
CA GLU A 147 6.49 -2.84 -21.69
C GLU A 147 7.53 -2.44 -20.63
N GLN A 148 7.36 -1.26 -20.02
CA GLN A 148 8.24 -0.82 -18.93
C GLN A 148 8.10 -1.72 -17.70
N SER A 149 6.90 -2.19 -17.39
CA SER A 149 6.67 -3.12 -16.26
C SER A 149 7.32 -4.48 -16.54
N ALA A 150 7.15 -5.02 -17.76
CA ALA A 150 7.76 -6.28 -18.16
C ALA A 150 9.29 -6.19 -18.10
N TYR A 151 9.89 -5.10 -18.61
CA TYR A 151 11.32 -4.88 -18.52
C TYR A 151 11.83 -4.81 -17.08
N TRP A 152 11.13 -4.08 -16.22
CA TRP A 152 11.48 -3.99 -14.80
C TRP A 152 11.38 -5.34 -14.09
N LEU A 153 10.36 -6.15 -14.38
CA LEU A 153 10.20 -7.49 -13.82
C LEU A 153 11.34 -8.42 -14.20
N VAL A 154 11.76 -8.38 -15.47
CA VAL A 154 12.92 -9.14 -15.96
C VAL A 154 14.21 -8.71 -15.25
N GLU A 155 14.44 -7.40 -15.14
CA GLU A 155 15.62 -6.84 -14.46
C GLU A 155 15.63 -7.24 -12.97
N PHE A 156 14.50 -7.15 -12.29
CA PHE A 156 14.37 -7.59 -10.90
C PHE A 156 14.63 -9.10 -10.76
N LYS A 157 14.09 -9.93 -11.68
CA LYS A 157 14.31 -11.37 -11.65
C LYS A 157 15.79 -11.72 -11.84
N ILE A 158 16.48 -11.13 -12.83
CA ILE A 158 17.90 -11.34 -13.05
C ILE A 158 18.71 -10.95 -11.81
N TRP A 159 18.39 -9.79 -11.23
CA TRP A 159 19.04 -9.35 -10.00
C TRP A 159 18.79 -10.31 -8.84
N TYR A 160 17.56 -10.79 -8.66
CA TYR A 160 17.19 -11.70 -7.58
C TYR A 160 17.89 -13.05 -7.72
N ASP A 161 17.88 -13.66 -8.91
CA ASP A 161 18.52 -14.95 -9.19
C ASP A 161 20.04 -14.89 -8.91
N LYS A 162 20.68 -13.79 -9.32
CA LYS A 162 22.11 -13.55 -9.05
C LYS A 162 22.44 -13.46 -7.55
N ASN A 163 21.55 -12.90 -6.75
CA ASN A 163 21.79 -12.59 -5.35
C ASN A 163 21.06 -13.52 -4.37
N MET A 164 20.32 -14.53 -4.87
CA MET A 164 19.42 -15.39 -4.07
C MET A 164 20.13 -16.07 -2.91
N LEU A 165 21.35 -16.59 -3.12
CA LEU A 165 22.12 -17.24 -2.07
C LEU A 165 22.47 -16.27 -0.94
N PHE A 166 22.91 -15.07 -1.28
CA PHE A 166 23.22 -14.01 -0.30
C PHE A 166 21.97 -13.54 0.46
N ILE A 167 20.84 -13.35 -0.24
CA ILE A 167 19.58 -12.91 0.37
C ILE A 167 19.06 -13.95 1.39
N ASN A 168 19.20 -15.24 1.08
CA ASN A 168 18.70 -16.34 1.89
C ASN A 168 19.74 -16.93 2.85
N GLU A 169 20.92 -16.32 2.96
CA GLU A 169 21.93 -16.74 3.91
C GLU A 169 21.38 -16.72 5.34
N GLN A 170 21.57 -17.82 6.05
CA GLN A 170 21.11 -18.00 7.43
C GLN A 170 22.27 -18.02 8.40
N SER A 171 22.10 -17.35 9.51
CA SER A 171 22.94 -17.43 10.70
C SER A 171 22.29 -18.32 11.74
N TYR A 172 23.11 -19.00 12.54
CA TYR A 172 22.66 -19.90 13.60
C TYR A 172 23.42 -19.58 14.90
N LYS A 173 22.71 -19.60 16.02
CA LYS A 173 23.31 -19.47 17.35
C LYS A 173 23.05 -20.75 18.15
N GLU A 174 24.12 -21.50 18.46
CA GLU A 174 24.07 -22.82 19.08
C GLU A 174 23.45 -22.77 20.49
N GLU A 175 23.80 -21.77 21.29
CA GLU A 175 23.31 -21.61 22.67
C GLU A 175 21.78 -21.49 22.76
N THR A 176 21.14 -20.87 21.78
CA THR A 176 19.68 -20.63 21.76
C THR A 176 18.94 -21.48 20.74
N LYS A 177 19.65 -22.28 19.95
CA LYS A 177 19.14 -23.06 18.80
C LYS A 177 18.32 -22.22 17.84
N ARG A 178 18.65 -20.92 17.69
CA ARG A 178 17.89 -19.96 16.90
C ARG A 178 18.54 -19.75 15.54
N HIS A 179 17.72 -19.84 14.49
CA HIS A 179 18.08 -19.47 13.12
C HIS A 179 17.48 -18.12 12.75
N TRP A 180 18.19 -17.33 11.94
CA TRP A 180 17.69 -16.08 11.36
C TRP A 180 18.39 -15.78 10.04
N TYR A 181 17.76 -14.98 9.18
CA TYR A 181 18.42 -14.52 7.97
C TYR A 181 19.56 -13.54 8.33
N THR A 182 20.77 -13.83 7.87
CA THR A 182 21.98 -12.99 8.07
C THR A 182 21.70 -11.58 7.57
N HIS A 183 21.04 -11.47 6.42
CA HIS A 183 20.65 -10.22 5.79
C HIS A 183 19.15 -9.92 5.93
N SER A 184 18.61 -10.00 7.16
CA SER A 184 17.17 -9.97 7.44
C SER A 184 16.41 -8.79 6.82
N LYS A 185 17.00 -7.59 6.82
CA LYS A 185 16.39 -6.39 6.21
C LYS A 185 16.34 -6.48 4.68
N LEU A 186 17.38 -7.01 4.03
CA LEU A 186 17.39 -7.25 2.59
C LEU A 186 16.39 -8.34 2.22
N HIS A 187 16.36 -9.44 2.98
CA HIS A 187 15.38 -10.51 2.80
C HIS A 187 13.93 -9.97 2.93
N ALA A 188 13.65 -9.15 3.95
CA ALA A 188 12.33 -8.53 4.14
C ALA A 188 11.95 -7.60 2.98
N ALA A 189 12.89 -6.79 2.47
CA ALA A 189 12.68 -5.92 1.33
C ALA A 189 12.38 -6.71 0.04
N CYS A 190 13.12 -7.80 -0.20
CA CYS A 190 12.86 -8.71 -1.33
C CYS A 190 11.49 -9.38 -1.21
N SER A 191 11.16 -9.92 -0.04
CA SER A 191 9.86 -10.56 0.22
C SER A 191 8.69 -9.58 0.04
N LEU A 192 8.84 -8.32 0.44
CA LEU A 192 7.84 -7.28 0.19
C LEU A 192 7.56 -7.12 -1.31
N ILE A 193 8.59 -7.01 -2.12
CA ILE A 193 8.46 -6.82 -3.58
C ILE A 193 7.88 -8.08 -4.22
N ILE A 194 8.43 -9.27 -3.93
CA ILE A 194 7.96 -10.54 -4.49
C ILE A 194 6.46 -10.75 -4.20
N ASN A 195 6.04 -10.51 -2.95
CA ASN A 195 4.63 -10.63 -2.56
C ASN A 195 3.72 -9.57 -3.19
N ALA A 196 4.29 -8.48 -3.69
CA ALA A 196 3.53 -7.43 -4.34
C ALA A 196 3.37 -7.64 -5.85
N ILE A 197 4.31 -8.35 -6.50
CA ILE A 197 4.36 -8.54 -7.97
C ILE A 197 3.00 -8.89 -8.59
N PRO A 198 2.19 -9.82 -8.04
CA PRO A 198 0.92 -10.18 -8.65
C PRO A 198 -0.09 -9.04 -8.79
N ASP A 199 0.05 -8.00 -7.94
CA ASP A 199 -0.88 -6.87 -7.87
C ASP A 199 -0.14 -5.52 -8.13
N MET A 200 1.06 -5.51 -8.75
CA MET A 200 1.85 -4.27 -8.92
C MET A 200 1.53 -3.49 -10.18
N PHE A 201 1.25 -4.18 -11.29
CA PHE A 201 1.14 -3.58 -12.62
C PHE A 201 -0.07 -4.07 -13.39
#